data_80804b9b5d0bc80bad04fc68e6322d73
#
_entry.id   80804b9b5d0bc80bad04fc68e6322d73
#
_cell.length_a   1.000
_cell.length_b   1.000
_cell.length_c   1.000
_cell.angle_alpha   90.00
_cell.angle_beta   90.00
_cell.angle_gamma   90.00
#
_symmetry.space_group_name_H-M   'P 1'
#
loop_
_entity.id
_entity.type
_entity.pdbx_description
1 polymer ?
#
loop_
_entity_poly.entity_id
_entity_poly.type
_entity_poly.pdbx_seq_one_letter_code
_entity_poly.pdbx_strand_id
1 'polypeptide(L)'
;MAKEVKTIGVLTIGGDAPGMNAAIRAVVRTAINKGMKVKGIMRGYAGLLQEEIVDMDGTSVADTIGRGGTILYTARCPEFMTEEGQKRGAEICRKHNIDGLVVIGGDGSYRGAGKLSALGINTVGLPGTIDLDIACTDYTIGFDTAINTAMEAIDKVRDTSTSHERCSIIEVMGRHAGYIALWCGIANGAEDILLPERYDGNEQMLINRIIDNRKRGKRHHIIINAEGIGHSASMAKRIEAATGIETRATILGYMQRGGAPTCKDRVYASIMGAKAVELLEEGKTNRVVAYKHGEFLDFDIQEALNMKKDIPEDQYEISKLLIR
;
A
#
# COMPACT_ATOMS: atom_id res chain seq x y z
N MET A 1 -13.70 21.16 27.35
CA MET A 1 -14.56 20.28 26.58
C MET A 1 -13.94 20.16 25.18
N ALA A 2 -13.78 18.96 24.64
CA ALA A 2 -13.34 18.79 23.25
C ALA A 2 -14.38 19.48 22.33
N LYS A 3 -13.89 20.16 21.29
CA LYS A 3 -14.78 20.82 20.32
C LYS A 3 -15.55 19.72 19.56
N GLU A 4 -16.87 19.83 19.50
CA GLU A 4 -17.72 18.92 18.72
C GLU A 4 -17.30 18.94 17.25
N VAL A 5 -17.04 17.78 16.66
CA VAL A 5 -16.69 17.63 15.24
C VAL A 5 -17.98 17.65 14.42
N LYS A 6 -18.17 18.69 13.59
CA LYS A 6 -19.36 18.86 12.74
C LYS A 6 -19.09 18.64 11.26
N THR A 7 -17.85 18.82 10.83
CA THR A 7 -17.46 18.65 9.43
C THR A 7 -16.15 17.89 9.36
N ILE A 8 -16.15 16.79 8.60
CA ILE A 8 -14.98 15.95 8.35
C ILE A 8 -14.49 16.19 6.92
N GLY A 9 -13.19 16.48 6.77
CA GLY A 9 -12.49 16.40 5.50
C GLY A 9 -11.98 14.99 5.27
N VAL A 10 -11.95 14.53 4.02
CA VAL A 10 -11.30 13.28 3.62
C VAL A 10 -10.44 13.50 2.38
N LEU A 11 -9.24 12.95 2.39
CA LEU A 11 -8.32 12.99 1.26
C LEU A 11 -7.54 11.68 1.10
N THR A 12 -7.08 11.45 -0.13
CA THR A 12 -6.12 10.39 -0.45
C THR A 12 -4.82 10.99 -0.93
N ILE A 13 -3.69 10.44 -0.49
CA ILE A 13 -2.36 10.94 -0.86
C ILE A 13 -1.33 9.81 -0.92
N GLY A 14 -0.32 9.98 -1.77
CA GLY A 14 0.68 8.97 -2.03
C GLY A 14 0.35 8.15 -3.28
N GLY A 15 0.78 6.90 -3.34
CA GLY A 15 0.37 5.96 -4.37
C GLY A 15 -1.08 5.54 -4.17
N ASP A 16 -1.83 5.43 -5.25
CA ASP A 16 -3.17 4.86 -5.18
C ASP A 16 -3.11 3.36 -4.85
N ALA A 17 -4.15 2.89 -4.17
CA ALA A 17 -4.27 1.51 -3.78
C ALA A 17 -5.73 1.03 -3.92
N PRO A 18 -5.96 -0.19 -4.43
CA PRO A 18 -7.31 -0.74 -4.51
C PRO A 18 -7.95 -0.86 -3.13
N GLY A 19 -9.13 -0.28 -2.94
CA GLY A 19 -9.80 -0.18 -1.64
C GLY A 19 -9.83 1.23 -1.05
N MET A 20 -9.06 2.19 -1.57
CA MET A 20 -9.15 3.59 -1.14
C MET A 20 -10.57 4.14 -1.29
N ASN A 21 -11.28 3.80 -2.37
CA ASN A 21 -12.67 4.22 -2.56
C ASN A 21 -13.61 3.59 -1.53
N ALA A 22 -13.36 2.36 -1.09
CA ALA A 22 -14.13 1.74 -0.02
C ALA A 22 -13.92 2.46 1.32
N ALA A 23 -12.68 2.90 1.61
CA ALA A 23 -12.37 3.71 2.79
C ALA A 23 -13.04 5.09 2.73
N ILE A 24 -12.94 5.80 1.61
CA ILE A 24 -13.63 7.09 1.39
C ILE A 24 -15.14 6.93 1.61
N ARG A 25 -15.73 5.91 0.99
CA ARG A 25 -17.16 5.60 1.13
C ARG A 25 -17.56 5.36 2.60
N ALA A 26 -16.76 4.62 3.33
CA ALA A 26 -17.01 4.34 4.74
C ALA A 26 -16.94 5.62 5.58
N VAL A 27 -15.92 6.46 5.38
CA VAL A 27 -15.81 7.77 6.05
C VAL A 27 -17.05 8.63 5.77
N VAL A 28 -17.41 8.80 4.48
CA VAL A 28 -18.55 9.65 4.08
C VAL A 28 -19.85 9.14 4.70
N ARG A 29 -20.16 7.86 4.54
CA ARG A 29 -21.44 7.30 5.02
C ARG A 29 -21.54 7.27 6.53
N THR A 30 -20.45 6.94 7.24
CA THR A 30 -20.43 6.94 8.71
C THR A 30 -20.60 8.36 9.26
N ALA A 31 -19.90 9.34 8.70
CA ALA A 31 -20.01 10.73 9.11
C ALA A 31 -21.44 11.28 8.90
N ILE A 32 -22.04 11.04 7.73
CA ILE A 32 -23.42 11.46 7.44
C ILE A 32 -24.41 10.79 8.39
N ASN A 33 -24.27 9.50 8.66
CA ASN A 33 -25.15 8.78 9.59
C ASN A 33 -25.08 9.32 11.04
N LYS A 34 -23.93 9.93 11.40
CA LYS A 34 -23.73 10.62 12.68
C LYS A 34 -24.09 12.12 12.61
N GLY A 35 -24.71 12.59 11.54
CA GLY A 35 -25.15 13.98 11.37
C GLY A 35 -24.05 14.97 11.01
N MET A 36 -22.87 14.51 10.64
CA MET A 36 -21.74 15.34 10.24
C MET A 36 -21.77 15.66 8.75
N LYS A 37 -21.23 16.83 8.38
CA LYS A 37 -20.95 17.18 6.98
C LYS A 37 -19.63 16.58 6.53
N VAL A 38 -19.50 16.28 5.22
CA VAL A 38 -18.26 15.74 4.67
C VAL A 38 -17.78 16.60 3.50
N LYS A 39 -16.48 16.85 3.48
CA LYS A 39 -15.77 17.53 2.39
C LYS A 39 -14.70 16.63 1.82
N GLY A 40 -14.79 16.32 0.53
CA GLY A 40 -13.74 15.65 -0.22
C GLY A 40 -12.67 16.66 -0.64
N ILE A 41 -11.40 16.37 -0.34
CA ILE A 41 -10.28 17.20 -0.76
C ILE A 41 -9.62 16.47 -1.94
N MET A 42 -9.70 17.08 -3.11
CA MET A 42 -9.16 16.51 -4.33
C MET A 42 -7.64 16.55 -4.32
N ARG A 43 -6.97 15.55 -4.90
CA ARG A 43 -5.52 15.49 -5.08
C ARG A 43 -4.69 15.66 -3.79
N GLY A 44 -5.24 15.24 -2.66
CA GLY A 44 -4.54 15.23 -1.38
C GLY A 44 -4.13 16.63 -0.89
N TYR A 45 -2.91 16.76 -0.36
CA TYR A 45 -2.44 18.05 0.16
C TYR A 45 -2.24 19.10 -0.93
N ALA A 46 -2.01 18.73 -2.19
CA ALA A 46 -1.93 19.69 -3.28
C ALA A 46 -3.28 20.39 -3.49
N GLY A 47 -4.36 19.63 -3.54
CA GLY A 47 -5.69 20.18 -3.67
C GLY A 47 -6.17 20.89 -2.40
N LEU A 48 -5.71 20.49 -1.21
CA LEU A 48 -5.94 21.26 0.00
C LEU A 48 -5.40 22.68 -0.14
N LEU A 49 -4.14 22.84 -0.56
CA LEU A 49 -3.51 24.14 -0.75
C LEU A 49 -4.13 24.97 -1.89
N GLN A 50 -4.76 24.31 -2.85
CA GLN A 50 -5.45 24.94 -3.98
C GLN A 50 -6.96 25.14 -3.71
N GLU A 51 -7.43 24.79 -2.52
CA GLU A 51 -8.84 24.82 -2.12
C GLU A 51 -9.77 24.00 -3.03
N GLU A 52 -9.26 22.90 -3.60
CA GLU A 52 -10.05 21.96 -4.40
C GLU A 52 -10.88 21.05 -3.49
N ILE A 53 -11.87 21.65 -2.86
CA ILE A 53 -12.71 21.06 -1.82
C ILE A 53 -14.14 20.98 -2.33
N VAL A 54 -14.72 19.79 -2.29
CA VAL A 54 -16.09 19.53 -2.71
C VAL A 54 -16.92 19.00 -1.55
N ASP A 55 -18.18 19.40 -1.48
CA ASP A 55 -19.12 18.80 -0.53
C ASP A 55 -19.48 17.39 -0.99
N MET A 56 -19.52 16.44 -0.06
CA MET A 56 -19.82 15.03 -0.32
C MET A 56 -21.06 14.58 0.46
N ASP A 57 -21.86 13.78 -0.21
CA ASP A 57 -23.02 13.12 0.34
C ASP A 57 -23.03 11.60 0.04
N GLY A 58 -24.11 10.92 0.39
CA GLY A 58 -24.22 9.49 0.14
C GLY A 58 -24.21 9.11 -1.35
N THR A 59 -24.60 10.03 -2.24
CA THR A 59 -24.61 9.80 -3.70
C THR A 59 -23.22 9.98 -4.29
N SER A 60 -22.40 10.85 -3.71
CA SER A 60 -21.00 11.08 -4.14
C SER A 60 -20.13 9.82 -4.07
N VAL A 61 -20.53 8.86 -3.24
CA VAL A 61 -19.81 7.60 -3.04
C VAL A 61 -20.63 6.37 -3.46
N ALA A 62 -21.74 6.57 -4.19
CA ALA A 62 -22.52 5.47 -4.73
C ALA A 62 -21.68 4.68 -5.74
N ASP A 63 -21.81 3.35 -5.70
CA ASP A 63 -21.17 2.41 -6.62
C ASP A 63 -19.62 2.52 -6.72
N THR A 64 -18.98 3.13 -5.71
CA THR A 64 -17.52 3.32 -5.69
C THR A 64 -16.76 2.19 -4.98
N ILE A 65 -17.42 1.38 -4.13
CA ILE A 65 -16.78 0.35 -3.30
C ILE A 65 -15.99 -0.68 -4.11
N GLY A 66 -16.44 -1.00 -5.31
CA GLY A 66 -15.81 -1.96 -6.22
C GLY A 66 -14.83 -1.33 -7.20
N ARG A 67 -14.62 -0.02 -7.17
CA ARG A 67 -13.76 0.68 -8.13
C ARG A 67 -12.33 0.79 -7.60
N GLY A 68 -11.36 0.46 -8.45
CA GLY A 68 -9.94 0.73 -8.21
C GLY A 68 -9.61 2.22 -8.28
N GLY A 69 -8.36 2.54 -7.96
CA GLY A 69 -7.90 3.92 -7.88
C GLY A 69 -8.57 4.70 -6.72
N THR A 70 -8.64 6.02 -6.85
CA THR A 70 -9.29 6.90 -5.88
C THR A 70 -10.11 7.99 -6.57
N ILE A 71 -11.37 8.14 -6.16
CA ILE A 71 -12.29 9.19 -6.69
C ILE A 71 -11.85 10.60 -6.29
N LEU A 72 -11.03 10.74 -5.25
CA LEU A 72 -10.47 12.01 -4.81
C LEU A 72 -9.14 12.35 -5.48
N TYR A 73 -8.63 11.48 -6.35
CA TYR A 73 -7.32 11.59 -6.98
C TYR A 73 -6.18 11.69 -5.96
N THR A 74 -4.94 11.72 -6.43
CA THR A 74 -3.75 11.89 -5.61
C THR A 74 -2.70 12.68 -6.37
N ALA A 75 -1.91 13.48 -5.67
CA ALA A 75 -0.79 14.22 -6.24
C ALA A 75 0.32 14.41 -5.21
N ARG A 76 1.56 14.52 -5.69
CA ARG A 76 2.67 14.96 -4.84
C ARG A 76 2.53 16.45 -4.55
N CYS A 77 2.87 16.87 -3.33
CA CYS A 77 2.84 18.27 -2.90
C CYS A 77 4.12 18.64 -2.15
N PRO A 78 5.22 18.99 -2.86
CA PRO A 78 6.46 19.43 -2.21
C PRO A 78 6.26 20.65 -1.30
N GLU A 79 5.38 21.57 -1.68
CA GLU A 79 5.05 22.76 -0.88
C GLU A 79 4.56 22.39 0.53
N PHE A 80 3.79 21.30 0.66
CA PHE A 80 3.28 20.86 1.96
C PHE A 80 4.38 20.28 2.89
N MET A 81 5.58 20.04 2.38
CA MET A 81 6.73 19.65 3.19
C MET A 81 7.31 20.83 3.98
N THR A 82 6.97 22.08 3.62
CA THR A 82 7.41 23.29 4.29
C THR A 82 6.46 23.68 5.43
N GLU A 83 6.99 24.39 6.44
CA GLU A 83 6.15 24.92 7.53
C GLU A 83 5.08 25.90 7.04
N GLU A 84 5.42 26.68 6.02
CA GLU A 84 4.48 27.65 5.41
C GLU A 84 3.31 26.94 4.75
N GLY A 85 3.56 25.92 3.94
CA GLY A 85 2.53 25.09 3.32
C GLY A 85 1.63 24.40 4.36
N GLN A 86 2.21 23.89 5.44
CA GLN A 86 1.46 23.26 6.54
C GLN A 86 0.55 24.27 7.26
N LYS A 87 1.07 25.47 7.59
CA LYS A 87 0.28 26.57 8.20
C LYS A 87 -0.88 26.98 7.30
N ARG A 88 -0.59 27.19 6.00
CA ARG A 88 -1.61 27.51 4.99
C ARG A 88 -2.67 26.40 4.88
N GLY A 89 -2.26 25.13 4.88
CA GLY A 89 -3.22 24.01 4.90
C GLY A 89 -4.13 24.00 6.12
N ALA A 90 -3.59 24.28 7.30
CA ALA A 90 -4.38 24.38 8.52
C ALA A 90 -5.35 25.60 8.50
N GLU A 91 -4.93 26.75 7.93
CA GLU A 91 -5.80 27.91 7.73
C GLU A 91 -6.96 27.61 6.77
N ILE A 92 -6.68 26.89 5.68
CA ILE A 92 -7.70 26.47 4.71
C ILE A 92 -8.69 25.50 5.37
N CYS A 93 -8.23 24.55 6.17
CA CYS A 93 -9.14 23.69 6.94
C CYS A 93 -10.10 24.51 7.82
N ARG A 94 -9.58 25.52 8.53
CA ARG A 94 -10.42 26.44 9.36
C ARG A 94 -11.37 27.26 8.51
N LYS A 95 -10.91 27.82 7.39
CA LYS A 95 -11.74 28.62 6.44
C LYS A 95 -12.92 27.80 5.92
N HIS A 96 -12.71 26.52 5.67
CA HIS A 96 -13.76 25.61 5.19
C HIS A 96 -14.51 24.89 6.32
N ASN A 97 -14.30 25.29 7.57
CA ASN A 97 -14.91 24.70 8.77
C ASN A 97 -14.67 23.19 8.89
N ILE A 98 -13.51 22.68 8.45
CA ILE A 98 -13.12 21.28 8.60
C ILE A 98 -12.59 21.11 10.04
N ASP A 99 -13.36 20.43 10.88
CA ASP A 99 -13.04 20.18 12.29
C ASP A 99 -12.15 18.94 12.47
N GLY A 100 -12.31 17.95 11.58
CA GLY A 100 -11.52 16.73 11.55
C GLY A 100 -11.12 16.35 10.13
N LEU A 101 -9.96 15.71 9.97
CA LEU A 101 -9.43 15.31 8.67
C LEU A 101 -9.03 13.85 8.68
N VAL A 102 -9.61 13.05 7.78
CA VAL A 102 -9.17 11.68 7.52
C VAL A 102 -8.20 11.68 6.35
N VAL A 103 -7.00 11.13 6.58
CA VAL A 103 -5.89 11.07 5.63
C VAL A 103 -5.61 9.63 5.25
N ILE A 104 -5.93 9.24 4.01
CA ILE A 104 -5.73 7.88 3.52
C ILE A 104 -4.43 7.82 2.72
N GLY A 105 -3.45 7.07 3.19
CA GLY A 105 -2.14 6.95 2.54
C GLY A 105 -1.09 6.25 3.39
N GLY A 106 0.18 6.44 3.07
CA GLY A 106 1.32 5.83 3.78
C GLY A 106 2.00 6.78 4.78
N ASP A 107 3.19 6.42 5.25
CA ASP A 107 3.97 7.14 6.26
C ASP A 107 4.18 8.64 5.94
N GLY A 108 4.47 8.97 4.67
CA GLY A 108 4.61 10.36 4.25
C GLY A 108 3.33 11.17 4.48
N SER A 109 2.18 10.54 4.28
CA SER A 109 0.86 11.14 4.52
C SER A 109 0.61 11.39 6.00
N TYR A 110 1.04 10.45 6.86
CA TYR A 110 0.93 10.58 8.32
C TYR A 110 1.82 11.68 8.89
N ARG A 111 3.04 11.85 8.34
CA ARG A 111 3.89 12.99 8.72
C ARG A 111 3.18 14.32 8.48
N GLY A 112 2.53 14.46 7.32
CA GLY A 112 1.72 15.64 7.01
C GLY A 112 0.52 15.79 7.94
N ALA A 113 -0.21 14.70 8.23
CA ALA A 113 -1.33 14.69 9.16
C ALA A 113 -0.90 15.11 10.58
N GLY A 114 0.24 14.57 11.08
CA GLY A 114 0.81 14.96 12.38
C GLY A 114 1.18 16.45 12.46
N LYS A 115 1.67 17.04 11.36
CA LYS A 115 1.94 18.48 11.29
C LYS A 115 0.66 19.31 11.36
N LEU A 116 -0.40 18.90 10.66
CA LEU A 116 -1.72 19.55 10.78
C LEU A 116 -2.28 19.40 12.19
N SER A 117 -2.11 18.24 12.81
CA SER A 117 -2.54 17.99 14.18
C SER A 117 -1.85 18.93 15.17
N ALA A 118 -0.54 19.13 15.03
CA ALA A 118 0.23 20.09 15.83
C ALA A 118 -0.24 21.55 15.62
N LEU A 119 -0.87 21.85 14.48
CA LEU A 119 -1.48 23.14 14.18
C LEU A 119 -2.97 23.23 14.59
N GLY A 120 -3.49 22.24 15.31
CA GLY A 120 -4.83 22.22 15.88
C GLY A 120 -5.94 21.73 14.95
N ILE A 121 -5.61 20.96 13.92
CA ILE A 121 -6.60 20.24 13.08
C ILE A 121 -6.64 18.79 13.56
N ASN A 122 -7.80 18.29 13.96
CA ASN A 122 -7.92 16.89 14.37
C ASN A 122 -7.66 15.96 13.16
N THR A 123 -6.70 15.05 13.27
CA THR A 123 -6.35 14.17 12.14
C THR A 123 -6.39 12.70 12.52
N VAL A 124 -6.86 11.86 11.59
CA VAL A 124 -6.78 10.40 11.68
C VAL A 124 -6.27 9.85 10.34
N GLY A 125 -5.20 9.06 10.40
CA GLY A 125 -4.62 8.36 9.25
C GLY A 125 -5.23 6.98 9.02
N LEU A 126 -5.37 6.57 7.75
CA LEU A 126 -5.72 5.22 7.34
C LEU A 126 -4.62 4.63 6.45
N PRO A 127 -4.21 3.36 6.67
CA PRO A 127 -3.10 2.74 5.96
C PRO A 127 -3.49 2.35 4.52
N GLY A 128 -3.35 3.29 3.58
CA GLY A 128 -3.63 3.12 2.15
C GLY A 128 -2.34 3.00 1.34
N THR A 129 -1.84 1.79 1.18
CA THR A 129 -0.68 1.43 0.36
C THR A 129 -0.68 -0.07 0.06
N ILE A 130 -0.20 -0.45 -1.12
CA ILE A 130 -0.02 -1.86 -1.47
C ILE A 130 1.24 -2.48 -0.83
N ASP A 131 2.18 -1.68 -0.34
CA ASP A 131 3.54 -2.11 0.00
C ASP A 131 3.63 -2.89 1.33
N LEU A 132 2.62 -2.79 2.21
CA LEU A 132 2.58 -3.37 3.56
C LEU A 132 3.75 -2.87 4.46
N ASP A 133 4.36 -1.75 4.14
CA ASP A 133 5.56 -1.19 4.76
C ASP A 133 5.29 -0.31 5.99
N ILE A 134 4.02 -0.10 6.36
CA ILE A 134 3.63 0.70 7.53
C ILE A 134 3.81 -0.15 8.80
N ALA A 135 4.70 0.28 9.69
CA ALA A 135 5.16 -0.55 10.82
C ALA A 135 4.11 -0.80 11.90
N CYS A 136 3.19 0.11 12.11
CA CYS A 136 2.18 -0.01 13.17
C CYS A 136 1.04 -0.99 12.83
N THR A 137 0.98 -1.51 11.61
CA THR A 137 -0.14 -2.35 11.15
C THR A 137 0.33 -3.63 10.45
N ASP A 138 -0.42 -4.70 10.62
CA ASP A 138 -0.22 -5.98 9.93
C ASP A 138 -0.97 -6.03 8.59
N TYR A 139 -1.76 -5.00 8.27
CA TYR A 139 -2.52 -4.91 7.04
C TYR A 139 -2.60 -3.47 6.51
N THR A 140 -2.39 -3.31 5.20
CA THR A 140 -2.61 -2.05 4.50
C THR A 140 -3.63 -2.23 3.38
N ILE A 141 -4.49 -1.22 3.19
CA ILE A 141 -5.54 -1.21 2.17
C ILE A 141 -4.88 -1.26 0.78
N GLY A 142 -5.20 -2.28 0.02
CA GLY A 142 -4.67 -2.53 -1.33
C GLY A 142 -3.66 -3.66 -1.42
N PHE A 143 -3.07 -4.11 -0.31
CA PHE A 143 -2.07 -5.18 -0.31
C PHE A 143 -2.65 -6.50 -0.84
N ASP A 144 -3.82 -6.92 -0.33
CA ASP A 144 -4.44 -8.19 -0.73
C ASP A 144 -4.78 -8.21 -2.23
N THR A 145 -5.27 -7.10 -2.76
CA THR A 145 -5.55 -6.98 -4.20
C THR A 145 -4.24 -7.03 -5.02
N ALA A 146 -3.20 -6.33 -4.57
CA ALA A 146 -1.92 -6.29 -5.27
C ALA A 146 -1.26 -7.67 -5.36
N ILE A 147 -1.27 -8.46 -4.28
CA ILE A 147 -0.72 -9.83 -4.31
C ILE A 147 -1.56 -10.78 -5.16
N ASN A 148 -2.89 -10.66 -5.15
CA ASN A 148 -3.75 -11.49 -6.01
C ASN A 148 -3.55 -11.16 -7.50
N THR A 149 -3.41 -9.88 -7.86
CA THR A 149 -3.09 -9.45 -9.22
C THR A 149 -1.72 -9.98 -9.66
N ALA A 150 -0.71 -9.90 -8.80
CA ALA A 150 0.62 -10.44 -9.08
C ALA A 150 0.59 -11.97 -9.22
N MET A 151 -0.11 -12.67 -8.33
CA MET A 151 -0.26 -14.13 -8.37
C MET A 151 -0.86 -14.59 -9.70
N GLU A 152 -1.95 -13.97 -10.14
CA GLU A 152 -2.58 -14.28 -11.45
C GLU A 152 -1.60 -14.08 -12.62
N ALA A 153 -0.81 -13.02 -12.59
CA ALA A 153 0.19 -12.74 -13.62
C ALA A 153 1.34 -13.76 -13.59
N ILE A 154 1.82 -14.14 -12.40
CA ILE A 154 2.89 -15.13 -12.21
C ILE A 154 2.45 -16.50 -12.73
N ASP A 155 1.21 -16.93 -12.47
CA ASP A 155 0.67 -18.19 -12.97
C ASP A 155 0.69 -18.23 -14.50
N LYS A 156 0.26 -17.16 -15.17
CA LYS A 156 0.31 -17.05 -16.64
C LYS A 156 1.75 -17.09 -17.19
N VAL A 157 2.70 -16.45 -16.49
CA VAL A 157 4.12 -16.49 -16.86
C VAL A 157 4.69 -17.88 -16.64
N ARG A 158 4.28 -18.58 -15.58
CA ARG A 158 4.70 -19.97 -15.29
C ARG A 158 4.30 -20.93 -16.41
N ASP A 159 3.08 -20.82 -16.90
CA ASP A 159 2.59 -21.70 -17.98
C ASP A 159 3.50 -21.64 -19.23
N THR A 160 3.82 -20.41 -19.64
CA THR A 160 4.72 -20.23 -20.78
C THR A 160 6.18 -20.61 -20.47
N SER A 161 6.66 -20.33 -19.25
CA SER A 161 8.00 -20.72 -18.80
C SER A 161 8.17 -22.23 -18.80
N THR A 162 7.15 -22.95 -18.35
CA THR A 162 7.13 -24.42 -18.37
C THR A 162 7.15 -24.96 -19.78
N SER A 163 6.33 -24.40 -20.67
CA SER A 163 6.22 -24.85 -22.08
C SER A 163 7.50 -24.66 -22.88
N HIS A 164 8.30 -23.67 -22.53
CA HIS A 164 9.56 -23.32 -23.22
C HIS A 164 10.83 -23.70 -22.44
N GLU A 165 10.70 -24.32 -21.28
CA GLU A 165 11.83 -24.68 -20.40
C GLU A 165 12.73 -23.50 -20.05
N ARG A 166 12.14 -22.33 -19.74
CA ARG A 166 12.81 -21.05 -19.50
C ARG A 166 12.96 -20.74 -18.01
N CYS A 167 13.86 -19.82 -17.72
CA CYS A 167 13.89 -19.08 -16.46
C CYS A 167 13.12 -17.75 -16.62
N SER A 168 12.22 -17.44 -15.69
CA SER A 168 11.48 -16.18 -15.68
C SER A 168 11.72 -15.43 -14.38
N ILE A 169 12.16 -14.18 -14.50
CA ILE A 169 12.28 -13.24 -13.39
C ILE A 169 11.06 -12.33 -13.42
N ILE A 170 10.22 -12.41 -12.40
CA ILE A 170 9.03 -11.54 -12.29
C ILE A 170 9.31 -10.48 -11.22
N GLU A 171 9.38 -9.23 -11.67
CA GLU A 171 9.56 -8.08 -10.79
C GLU A 171 8.21 -7.60 -10.29
N VAL A 172 8.05 -7.56 -8.97
CA VAL A 172 6.85 -7.10 -8.28
C VAL A 172 7.12 -5.80 -7.54
N MET A 173 6.09 -4.99 -7.38
CA MET A 173 6.14 -3.77 -6.59
C MET A 173 6.39 -4.06 -5.10
N GLY A 174 6.47 -3.04 -4.28
CA GLY A 174 6.73 -3.09 -2.84
C GLY A 174 7.69 -2.00 -2.39
N ARG A 175 8.14 -1.14 -3.31
CA ARG A 175 9.07 -0.04 -3.06
C ARG A 175 10.39 -0.54 -2.46
N HIS A 176 10.62 -0.32 -1.18
CA HIS A 176 11.82 -0.77 -0.45
C HIS A 176 11.56 -2.02 0.41
N ALA A 177 10.34 -2.56 0.38
CA ALA A 177 9.91 -3.68 1.18
C ALA A 177 9.64 -4.93 0.33
N GLY A 178 10.00 -6.08 0.85
CA GLY A 178 9.88 -7.37 0.18
C GLY A 178 8.59 -8.13 0.46
N TYR A 179 7.58 -7.55 1.12
CA TYR A 179 6.36 -8.26 1.53
C TYR A 179 5.57 -8.84 0.35
N ILE A 180 5.37 -8.04 -0.71
CA ILE A 180 4.67 -8.52 -1.93
C ILE A 180 5.47 -9.69 -2.55
N ALA A 181 6.79 -9.53 -2.69
CA ALA A 181 7.64 -10.56 -3.26
C ALA A 181 7.61 -11.86 -2.44
N LEU A 182 7.67 -11.75 -1.10
CA LEU A 182 7.61 -12.92 -0.21
C LEU A 182 6.28 -13.66 -0.33
N TRP A 183 5.16 -12.94 -0.26
CA TRP A 183 3.83 -13.54 -0.36
C TRP A 183 3.59 -14.17 -1.72
N CYS A 184 3.90 -13.46 -2.80
CA CYS A 184 3.77 -13.99 -4.16
C CYS A 184 4.69 -15.19 -4.39
N GLY A 185 5.91 -15.15 -3.87
CA GLY A 185 6.87 -16.24 -4.01
C GLY A 185 6.41 -17.52 -3.31
N ILE A 186 5.91 -17.41 -2.09
CA ILE A 186 5.34 -18.54 -1.35
C ILE A 186 4.08 -19.06 -2.04
N ALA A 187 3.15 -18.17 -2.39
CA ALA A 187 1.86 -18.54 -2.96
C ALA A 187 1.99 -19.27 -4.31
N ASN A 188 2.96 -18.85 -5.13
CA ASN A 188 3.20 -19.46 -6.44
C ASN A 188 4.30 -20.54 -6.41
N GLY A 189 4.93 -20.86 -5.27
CA GLY A 189 6.02 -21.83 -5.19
C GLY A 189 7.20 -21.45 -6.09
N ALA A 190 7.63 -20.19 -6.01
CA ALA A 190 8.80 -19.72 -6.75
C ALA A 190 10.09 -20.42 -6.30
N GLU A 191 11.02 -20.64 -7.22
CA GLU A 191 12.31 -21.28 -6.93
C GLU A 191 13.28 -20.33 -6.21
N ASP A 192 13.11 -19.02 -6.40
CA ASP A 192 13.86 -17.99 -5.68
C ASP A 192 13.00 -16.77 -5.42
N ILE A 193 13.21 -16.17 -4.24
CA ILE A 193 12.54 -14.94 -3.82
C ILE A 193 13.61 -13.95 -3.37
N LEU A 194 13.76 -12.85 -4.11
CA LEU A 194 14.78 -11.85 -3.84
C LEU A 194 14.11 -10.68 -3.10
N LEU A 195 14.50 -10.48 -1.84
CA LEU A 195 13.97 -9.46 -0.94
C LEU A 195 15.02 -8.39 -0.67
N PRO A 196 14.70 -7.09 -0.72
CA PRO A 196 15.67 -6.02 -0.43
C PRO A 196 16.32 -6.16 0.94
N GLU A 197 15.57 -6.67 1.92
CA GLU A 197 16.03 -6.86 3.30
C GLU A 197 17.04 -7.99 3.49
N ARG A 198 17.15 -8.89 2.51
CA ARG A 198 17.94 -10.14 2.62
C ARG A 198 18.92 -10.36 1.47
N TYR A 199 18.78 -9.64 0.37
CA TYR A 199 19.61 -9.83 -0.81
C TYR A 199 20.95 -9.12 -0.67
N ASP A 200 22.03 -9.88 -0.70
CA ASP A 200 23.41 -9.40 -0.56
C ASP A 200 24.09 -9.05 -1.90
N GLY A 201 23.37 -9.17 -3.01
CA GLY A 201 23.92 -8.98 -4.36
C GLY A 201 24.61 -10.20 -4.95
N ASN A 202 24.59 -11.35 -4.28
CA ASN A 202 25.30 -12.55 -4.72
C ASN A 202 24.49 -13.36 -5.74
N GLU A 203 24.53 -12.94 -7.00
CA GLU A 203 23.90 -13.66 -8.11
C GLU A 203 24.52 -15.05 -8.37
N GLN A 204 25.74 -15.29 -7.94
CA GLN A 204 26.40 -16.58 -8.16
C GLN A 204 25.71 -17.74 -7.42
N MET A 205 25.17 -17.47 -6.22
CA MET A 205 24.40 -18.47 -5.50
C MET A 205 23.12 -18.84 -6.25
N LEU A 206 22.43 -17.84 -6.81
CA LEU A 206 21.25 -18.02 -7.64
C LEU A 206 21.57 -18.83 -8.90
N ILE A 207 22.62 -18.46 -9.63
CA ILE A 207 23.10 -19.18 -10.83
C ILE A 207 23.42 -20.65 -10.50
N ASN A 208 24.14 -20.90 -9.42
CA ASN A 208 24.51 -22.26 -9.01
C ASN A 208 23.25 -23.10 -8.70
N ARG A 209 22.26 -22.52 -8.03
CA ARG A 209 20.98 -23.19 -7.74
C ARG A 209 20.22 -23.56 -9.01
N ILE A 210 20.16 -22.65 -9.97
CA ILE A 210 19.52 -22.89 -11.28
C ILE A 210 20.22 -24.07 -11.99
N ILE A 211 21.55 -24.08 -12.04
CA ILE A 211 22.33 -25.14 -12.66
C ILE A 211 22.08 -26.49 -11.97
N ASP A 212 22.10 -26.53 -10.64
CA ASP A 212 21.91 -27.77 -9.87
C ASP A 212 20.48 -28.29 -9.99
N ASN A 213 19.48 -27.42 -10.01
CA ASN A 213 18.09 -27.81 -10.26
C ASN A 213 17.93 -28.38 -11.67
N ARG A 214 18.60 -27.80 -12.67
CA ARG A 214 18.61 -28.34 -14.05
C ARG A 214 19.20 -29.74 -14.10
N LYS A 215 20.32 -30.00 -13.41
CA LYS A 215 20.93 -31.35 -13.30
C LYS A 215 19.98 -32.37 -12.66
N ARG A 216 19.09 -31.92 -11.75
CA ARG A 216 18.08 -32.77 -11.11
C ARG A 216 16.82 -32.98 -11.95
N GLY A 217 16.80 -32.44 -13.20
CA GLY A 217 15.69 -32.59 -14.14
C GLY A 217 14.65 -31.48 -14.10
N LYS A 218 14.86 -30.42 -13.31
CA LYS A 218 13.96 -29.27 -13.32
C LYS A 218 14.21 -28.41 -14.56
N ARG A 219 13.14 -28.13 -15.33
CA ARG A 219 13.28 -27.53 -16.66
C ARG A 219 12.96 -26.06 -16.73
N HIS A 220 12.17 -25.54 -15.78
CA HIS A 220 11.83 -24.12 -15.69
C HIS A 220 12.14 -23.55 -14.31
N HIS A 221 12.31 -22.24 -14.22
CA HIS A 221 12.55 -21.52 -12.97
C HIS A 221 11.74 -20.24 -12.93
N ILE A 222 11.10 -19.98 -11.80
CA ILE A 222 10.42 -18.73 -11.48
C ILE A 222 11.18 -18.05 -10.35
N ILE A 223 11.62 -16.83 -10.61
CA ILE A 223 12.30 -15.97 -9.63
C ILE A 223 11.42 -14.77 -9.39
N ILE A 224 11.00 -14.54 -8.16
CA ILE A 224 10.29 -13.32 -7.79
C ILE A 224 11.32 -12.32 -7.29
N ASN A 225 11.38 -11.17 -7.96
CA ASN A 225 12.30 -10.08 -7.62
C ASN A 225 11.51 -8.86 -7.12
N ALA A 226 11.82 -8.38 -5.93
CA ALA A 226 11.24 -7.12 -5.45
C ALA A 226 11.81 -5.91 -6.21
N GLU A 227 10.98 -4.93 -6.57
CA GLU A 227 11.41 -3.72 -7.29
C GLU A 227 12.50 -2.92 -6.53
N GLY A 228 12.56 -3.07 -5.20
CA GLY A 228 13.59 -2.44 -4.37
C GLY A 228 15.01 -2.93 -4.68
N ILE A 229 15.16 -4.14 -5.24
CA ILE A 229 16.40 -4.65 -5.81
C ILE A 229 16.54 -4.16 -7.26
N GLY A 230 15.45 -4.24 -8.02
CA GLY A 230 15.41 -3.82 -9.42
C GLY A 230 16.28 -4.67 -10.34
N HIS A 231 16.74 -4.06 -11.43
CA HIS A 231 17.71 -4.63 -12.37
C HIS A 231 17.31 -5.96 -13.04
N SER A 232 16.04 -6.37 -12.99
CA SER A 232 15.55 -7.67 -13.47
C SER A 232 15.95 -7.96 -14.93
N ALA A 233 15.87 -6.98 -15.81
CA ALA A 233 16.23 -7.17 -17.22
C ALA A 233 17.73 -7.45 -17.42
N SER A 234 18.61 -6.80 -16.68
CA SER A 234 20.05 -7.05 -16.75
C SER A 234 20.46 -8.32 -16.02
N MET A 235 19.79 -8.65 -14.91
CA MET A 235 19.92 -9.92 -14.19
C MET A 235 19.58 -11.10 -15.10
N ALA A 236 18.47 -11.02 -15.85
CA ALA A 236 18.07 -12.03 -16.80
C ALA A 236 19.17 -12.32 -17.84
N LYS A 237 19.79 -11.29 -18.41
CA LYS A 237 20.90 -11.46 -19.36
C LYS A 237 22.12 -12.13 -18.74
N ARG A 238 22.47 -11.79 -17.50
CA ARG A 238 23.61 -12.40 -16.79
C ARG A 238 23.35 -13.88 -16.47
N ILE A 239 22.13 -14.20 -16.01
CA ILE A 239 21.75 -15.60 -15.74
C ILE A 239 21.77 -16.41 -17.03
N GLU A 240 21.20 -15.90 -18.13
CA GLU A 240 21.22 -16.57 -19.43
C GLU A 240 22.64 -16.83 -19.91
N ALA A 241 23.51 -15.83 -19.83
CA ALA A 241 24.92 -15.97 -20.22
C ALA A 241 25.69 -17.01 -19.38
N ALA A 242 25.38 -17.10 -18.08
CA ALA A 242 26.07 -18.03 -17.17
C ALA A 242 25.51 -19.45 -17.22
N THR A 243 24.24 -19.63 -17.50
CA THR A 243 23.55 -20.93 -17.42
C THR A 243 23.25 -21.56 -18.78
N GLY A 244 23.25 -20.76 -19.85
CA GLY A 244 22.75 -21.15 -21.17
C GLY A 244 21.23 -21.37 -21.23
N ILE A 245 20.49 -21.03 -20.17
CA ILE A 245 19.03 -21.16 -20.11
C ILE A 245 18.41 -19.84 -20.54
N GLU A 246 17.53 -19.85 -21.54
CA GLU A 246 16.80 -18.65 -21.95
C GLU A 246 16.10 -18.04 -20.75
N THR A 247 16.43 -16.79 -20.44
CA THR A 247 15.94 -16.09 -19.25
C THR A 247 15.25 -14.80 -19.64
N ARG A 248 14.03 -14.59 -19.16
CA ARG A 248 13.20 -13.42 -19.45
C ARG A 248 12.79 -12.70 -18.18
N ALA A 249 12.78 -11.38 -18.23
CA ALA A 249 12.25 -10.55 -17.16
C ALA A 249 10.86 -10.02 -17.54
N THR A 250 9.94 -10.09 -16.58
CA THR A 250 8.59 -9.50 -16.66
C THR A 250 8.42 -8.56 -15.49
N ILE A 251 8.21 -7.28 -15.76
CA ILE A 251 8.01 -6.24 -14.75
C ILE A 251 6.51 -5.95 -14.66
N LEU A 252 5.87 -6.29 -13.54
CA LEU A 252 4.42 -6.12 -13.39
C LEU A 252 4.02 -4.65 -13.21
N GLY A 253 4.78 -3.90 -12.43
CA GLY A 253 4.59 -2.45 -12.25
C GLY A 253 3.16 -2.10 -11.82
N TYR A 254 2.63 -1.05 -12.42
CA TYR A 254 1.35 -0.43 -12.03
C TYR A 254 0.11 -1.31 -12.18
N MET A 255 0.19 -2.46 -12.83
CA MET A 255 -0.92 -3.42 -12.83
C MET A 255 -1.33 -3.82 -11.40
N GLN A 256 -0.38 -3.85 -10.48
CA GLN A 256 -0.60 -4.19 -9.07
C GLN A 256 -1.33 -3.10 -8.27
N ARG A 257 -1.40 -1.87 -8.77
CA ARG A 257 -2.15 -0.76 -8.15
C ARG A 257 -3.58 -0.65 -8.63
N GLY A 258 -3.90 -1.29 -9.74
CA GLY A 258 -5.20 -1.20 -10.41
C GLY A 258 -6.15 -2.35 -10.05
N GLY A 259 -7.32 -2.27 -10.66
CA GLY A 259 -8.35 -3.31 -10.57
C GLY A 259 -9.34 -3.14 -9.42
N ALA A 260 -10.36 -3.97 -9.45
CA ALA A 260 -11.38 -4.00 -8.40
C ALA A 260 -10.80 -4.57 -7.10
N PRO A 261 -10.97 -3.89 -5.95
CA PRO A 261 -10.46 -4.38 -4.68
C PRO A 261 -11.08 -5.73 -4.31
N THR A 262 -10.28 -6.62 -3.72
CA THR A 262 -10.75 -7.89 -3.18
C THR A 262 -11.77 -7.68 -2.06
N CYS A 263 -12.48 -8.75 -1.69
CA CYS A 263 -13.40 -8.72 -0.56
C CYS A 263 -12.71 -8.22 0.71
N LYS A 264 -11.48 -8.69 0.99
CA LYS A 264 -10.73 -8.32 2.19
C LYS A 264 -10.38 -6.83 2.20
N ASP A 265 -9.87 -6.29 1.09
CA ASP A 265 -9.58 -4.86 0.98
C ASP A 265 -10.84 -4.00 1.16
N ARG A 266 -11.98 -4.40 0.59
CA ARG A 266 -13.25 -3.66 0.77
C ARG A 266 -13.72 -3.66 2.22
N VAL A 267 -13.68 -4.82 2.88
CA VAL A 267 -14.15 -4.98 4.27
C VAL A 267 -13.24 -4.22 5.23
N TYR A 268 -11.92 -4.41 5.14
CA TYR A 268 -10.97 -3.77 6.05
C TYR A 268 -10.95 -2.25 5.86
N ALA A 269 -10.95 -1.79 4.61
CA ALA A 269 -11.08 -0.36 4.30
C ALA A 269 -12.36 0.25 4.88
N SER A 270 -13.47 -0.47 4.80
CA SER A 270 -14.75 0.00 5.34
C SER A 270 -14.73 0.08 6.87
N ILE A 271 -14.19 -0.93 7.56
CA ILE A 271 -14.05 -0.93 9.02
C ILE A 271 -13.12 0.20 9.47
N MET A 272 -11.94 0.32 8.84
CA MET A 272 -10.98 1.38 9.17
C MET A 272 -11.56 2.79 8.94
N GLY A 273 -12.31 2.97 7.84
CA GLY A 273 -12.96 4.26 7.55
C GLY A 273 -14.02 4.64 8.58
N ALA A 274 -14.85 3.69 9.02
CA ALA A 274 -15.82 3.90 10.09
C ALA A 274 -15.13 4.24 11.42
N LYS A 275 -14.10 3.47 11.80
CA LYS A 275 -13.32 3.71 13.02
C LYS A 275 -12.64 5.10 13.03
N ALA A 276 -12.16 5.58 11.89
CA ALA A 276 -11.59 6.93 11.81
C ALA A 276 -12.61 8.03 12.16
N VAL A 277 -13.86 7.89 11.72
CA VAL A 277 -14.93 8.82 12.07
C VAL A 277 -15.28 8.74 13.55
N GLU A 278 -15.33 7.54 14.12
CA GLU A 278 -15.58 7.33 15.56
C GLU A 278 -14.50 7.99 16.41
N LEU A 279 -13.22 7.83 16.05
CA LEU A 279 -12.13 8.49 16.76
C LEU A 279 -12.23 10.01 16.72
N LEU A 280 -12.61 10.59 15.57
CA LEU A 280 -12.83 12.04 15.46
C LEU A 280 -14.03 12.51 16.31
N GLU A 281 -15.13 11.75 16.32
CA GLU A 281 -16.32 12.03 17.16
C GLU A 281 -15.98 12.01 18.66
N GLU A 282 -15.13 11.05 19.08
CA GLU A 282 -14.60 10.96 20.45
C GLU A 282 -13.62 12.10 20.80
N GLY A 283 -13.32 12.98 19.85
CA GLY A 283 -12.36 14.08 20.03
C GLY A 283 -10.90 13.62 20.03
N LYS A 284 -10.62 12.40 19.60
CA LYS A 284 -9.24 11.90 19.43
C LYS A 284 -8.63 12.52 18.19
N THR A 285 -7.38 12.91 18.31
CA THR A 285 -6.59 13.51 17.24
C THR A 285 -5.20 12.91 17.17
N ASN A 286 -4.49 13.14 16.07
CA ASN A 286 -3.13 12.64 15.86
C ASN A 286 -3.08 11.12 15.92
N ARG A 287 -4.07 10.42 15.32
CA ARG A 287 -4.19 8.96 15.37
C ARG A 287 -3.99 8.32 14.00
N VAL A 288 -3.54 7.07 14.00
CA VAL A 288 -3.53 6.18 12.84
C VAL A 288 -4.32 4.94 13.20
N VAL A 289 -5.30 4.58 12.36
CA VAL A 289 -6.00 3.30 12.48
C VAL A 289 -5.10 2.20 11.94
N ALA A 290 -5.02 1.10 12.66
CA ALA A 290 -4.22 -0.07 12.33
C ALA A 290 -5.03 -1.35 12.51
N TYR A 291 -4.61 -2.42 11.82
CA TYR A 291 -5.04 -3.78 12.10
C TYR A 291 -3.82 -4.55 12.62
N LYS A 292 -3.90 -5.06 13.83
CA LYS A 292 -2.78 -5.74 14.47
C LYS A 292 -3.29 -6.83 15.42
N HIS A 293 -2.67 -8.01 15.36
CA HIS A 293 -3.04 -9.17 16.19
C HIS A 293 -4.53 -9.55 16.11
N GLY A 294 -5.15 -9.40 14.94
CA GLY A 294 -6.56 -9.75 14.74
C GLY A 294 -7.57 -8.64 15.09
N GLU A 295 -7.12 -7.48 15.55
CA GLU A 295 -7.96 -6.38 16.02
C GLU A 295 -7.70 -5.07 15.27
N PHE A 296 -8.74 -4.24 15.16
CA PHE A 296 -8.62 -2.88 14.67
C PHE A 296 -8.34 -1.94 15.84
N LEU A 297 -7.14 -1.40 15.87
CA LEU A 297 -6.61 -0.52 16.90
C LEU A 297 -6.34 0.87 16.36
N ASP A 298 -5.88 1.78 17.23
CA ASP A 298 -5.35 3.08 16.84
C ASP A 298 -4.11 3.41 17.64
N PHE A 299 -3.17 4.09 17.00
CA PHE A 299 -1.91 4.56 17.59
C PHE A 299 -1.76 6.06 17.41
N ASP A 300 -0.97 6.69 18.28
CA ASP A 300 -0.48 8.04 18.01
C ASP A 300 0.36 8.06 16.72
N ILE A 301 0.23 9.10 15.89
CA ILE A 301 0.96 9.19 14.61
C ILE A 301 2.48 9.12 14.84
N GLN A 302 3.00 9.82 15.86
CA GLN A 302 4.44 9.83 16.11
C GLN A 302 4.94 8.48 16.64
N GLU A 303 4.15 7.83 17.47
CA GLU A 303 4.41 6.45 17.92
C GLU A 303 4.43 5.50 16.72
N ALA A 304 3.41 5.55 15.88
CA ALA A 304 3.29 4.71 14.68
C ALA A 304 4.48 4.86 13.72
N LEU A 305 4.93 6.11 13.49
CA LEU A 305 6.05 6.41 12.61
C LEU A 305 7.41 6.00 13.18
N ASN A 306 7.53 5.79 14.49
CA ASN A 306 8.76 5.34 15.15
C ASN A 306 8.84 3.81 15.33
N MET A 307 7.75 3.09 15.06
CA MET A 307 7.76 1.64 15.10
C MET A 307 8.65 1.08 13.98
N LYS A 308 9.13 -0.13 14.18
CA LYS A 308 9.89 -0.89 13.18
C LYS A 308 9.10 -2.14 12.79
N LYS A 309 9.25 -2.54 11.55
CA LYS A 309 8.65 -3.75 11.01
C LYS A 309 9.68 -4.43 10.12
N ASP A 310 9.96 -5.67 10.40
CA ASP A 310 10.85 -6.51 9.63
C ASP A 310 10.06 -7.58 8.87
N ILE A 311 10.66 -8.15 7.85
CA ILE A 311 10.12 -9.32 7.14
C ILE A 311 9.90 -10.45 8.17
N PRO A 312 8.72 -11.10 8.19
CA PRO A 312 8.44 -12.21 9.09
C PRO A 312 9.44 -13.36 8.85
N GLU A 313 10.28 -13.63 9.84
CA GLU A 313 11.36 -14.62 9.74
C GLU A 313 10.83 -16.03 9.51
N ASP A 314 9.73 -16.39 10.16
CA ASP A 314 9.06 -17.68 10.00
C ASP A 314 8.58 -17.91 8.56
N GLN A 315 7.96 -16.90 7.93
CA GLN A 315 7.54 -16.97 6.53
C GLN A 315 8.74 -17.05 5.57
N TYR A 316 9.79 -16.29 5.88
CA TYR A 316 11.02 -16.34 5.08
C TYR A 316 11.71 -17.71 5.17
N GLU A 317 11.81 -18.29 6.36
CA GLU A 317 12.37 -19.64 6.53
C GLU A 317 11.49 -20.72 5.86
N ILE A 318 10.15 -20.61 5.97
CA ILE A 318 9.24 -21.50 5.24
C ILE A 318 9.49 -21.39 3.72
N SER A 319 9.65 -20.18 3.19
CA SER A 319 9.93 -20.02 1.76
C SER A 319 11.17 -20.79 1.31
N LYS A 320 12.25 -20.79 2.11
CA LYS A 320 13.48 -21.55 1.81
C LYS A 320 13.27 -23.07 1.86
N LEU A 321 12.43 -23.56 2.76
CA LEU A 321 12.11 -24.99 2.86
C LEU A 321 11.32 -25.49 1.65
N LEU A 322 10.49 -24.65 1.04
CA LEU A 322 9.62 -25.00 -0.07
C LEU A 322 10.31 -24.92 -1.45
N ILE A 323 11.50 -24.36 -1.52
CA ILE A 323 12.28 -24.15 -2.76
C ILE A 323 12.93 -25.47 -3.29
N ARG A 324 12.79 -26.60 -2.65
CA ARG A 324 13.51 -27.86 -2.99
C ARG A 324 12.88 -28.64 -4.13
#